data_bb22ef7f7d67bd90604816e0de2a86a3
#
_entry.id   bb22ef7f7d67bd90604816e0de2a86a3
#
_cell.length_a   1.000
_cell.length_b   1.000
_cell.length_c   1.000
_cell.angle_alpha   90.00
_cell.angle_beta   90.00
_cell.angle_gamma   90.00
#
_symmetry.space_group_name_H-M   'P 1'
#
loop_
_entity.id
_entity.type
_entity.pdbx_description
1 polymer ?
#
loop_
_entity_poly.entity_id
_entity_poly.type
_entity_poly.pdbx_seq_one_letter_code
_entity_poly.pdbx_strand_id
1 'polypeptide(L)'
;MPDIRYVCLSDMHFGAETSLLTDLGAHGEAQPEQPSPVLRQLAKCLRKLIPDQDPGLKPALIINGDVLELALAQDNTAAMAFQQFIDLTMLDGEPLFSSILFNPGNHDHHLWETARETQFAEYVKGLAWEKSIEPAWHVSRIFKQHVESYFFNSLLKRHPRLKDLRINTAYPNFGLLDADRQKGVVFHHGHFTEEIYLLVSILKTMLFPGSEVPMDIWGIEGENFAWIDFFWSTLGRSGDAGVAVDRVYEKLQDKEQVKKLLHNLAEGLTEKYGSSAWPAHLLEEGFIELACNALVNGMGSLERHN
;
A
#
# COMPACT_ATOMS: atom_id res chain seq x y z
N MET A 1 -23.70 -16.67 -19.71
CA MET A 1 -22.73 -16.81 -18.64
C MET A 1 -23.27 -16.07 -17.42
N PRO A 2 -22.96 -16.46 -16.17
CA PRO A 2 -23.35 -15.66 -15.04
C PRO A 2 -22.71 -14.27 -15.15
N ASP A 3 -23.43 -13.22 -14.75
CA ASP A 3 -22.95 -11.86 -14.81
C ASP A 3 -21.73 -11.68 -13.91
N ILE A 4 -20.72 -10.97 -14.40
CA ILE A 4 -19.56 -10.58 -13.60
C ILE A 4 -20.02 -9.44 -12.70
N ARG A 5 -19.98 -9.64 -11.38
CA ARG A 5 -20.36 -8.62 -10.39
C ARG A 5 -19.18 -7.87 -9.79
N TYR A 6 -18.04 -8.51 -9.77
CA TYR A 6 -16.80 -7.94 -9.21
C TYR A 6 -15.62 -8.29 -10.12
N VAL A 7 -14.74 -7.32 -10.31
CA VAL A 7 -13.42 -7.52 -10.91
C VAL A 7 -12.41 -7.12 -9.84
N CYS A 8 -11.45 -7.99 -9.54
CA CYS A 8 -10.37 -7.72 -8.62
C CYS A 8 -9.06 -7.62 -9.41
N LEU A 9 -8.33 -6.52 -9.20
CA LEU A 9 -6.98 -6.30 -9.71
C LEU A 9 -6.08 -5.97 -8.52
N SER A 10 -4.84 -6.45 -8.55
CA SER A 10 -3.86 -6.32 -7.49
C SER A 10 -2.47 -6.10 -8.10
N ASP A 11 -1.54 -5.54 -7.34
CA ASP A 11 -0.10 -5.45 -7.69
C ASP A 11 0.15 -4.79 -9.04
N MET A 12 -0.51 -3.68 -9.31
CA MET A 12 -0.40 -2.95 -10.58
C MET A 12 0.84 -2.06 -10.65
N HIS A 13 1.33 -1.58 -9.50
CA HIS A 13 2.54 -0.77 -9.34
C HIS A 13 2.66 0.36 -10.38
N PHE A 14 1.58 1.11 -10.61
CA PHE A 14 1.61 2.23 -11.54
C PHE A 14 2.68 3.24 -11.15
N GLY A 15 3.50 3.62 -12.12
CA GLY A 15 4.61 4.54 -11.94
C GLY A 15 5.98 3.87 -11.81
N ALA A 16 6.03 2.59 -11.44
CA ALA A 16 7.29 1.86 -11.37
C ALA A 16 7.86 1.61 -12.78
N GLU A 17 9.18 1.73 -12.92
CA GLU A 17 9.90 1.38 -14.15
C GLU A 17 9.87 -0.14 -14.40
N THR A 18 9.64 -0.94 -13.36
CA THR A 18 9.50 -2.40 -13.44
C THR A 18 8.06 -2.86 -13.74
N SER A 19 7.06 -1.97 -13.66
CA SER A 19 5.68 -2.32 -13.92
C SER A 19 5.38 -2.46 -15.41
N LEU A 20 4.78 -3.59 -15.81
CA LEU A 20 4.28 -3.79 -17.17
C LEU A 20 3.18 -2.82 -17.59
N LEU A 21 2.51 -2.18 -16.61
CA LEU A 21 1.39 -1.27 -16.83
C LEU A 21 1.84 0.19 -16.97
N THR A 22 3.10 0.50 -16.64
CA THR A 22 3.73 1.79 -16.88
C THR A 22 4.42 1.76 -18.26
N ASP A 23 4.22 2.78 -19.08
CA ASP A 23 4.95 2.92 -20.34
C ASP A 23 6.39 3.37 -20.08
N LEU A 24 7.34 2.86 -20.85
CA LEU A 24 8.75 3.15 -20.68
C LEU A 24 9.33 3.82 -21.92
N GLY A 25 10.17 4.82 -21.71
CA GLY A 25 10.96 5.45 -22.74
C GLY A 25 12.09 4.60 -23.26
N ALA A 26 12.82 5.15 -24.23
CA ALA A 26 13.91 4.44 -24.89
C ALA A 26 15.09 4.06 -23.96
N HIS A 27 15.22 4.74 -22.83
CA HIS A 27 16.26 4.50 -21.82
C HIS A 27 15.74 3.80 -20.57
N GLY A 28 14.48 3.34 -20.58
CA GLY A 28 13.85 2.62 -19.47
C GLY A 28 13.15 3.52 -18.44
N GLU A 29 13.18 4.84 -18.62
CA GLU A 29 12.48 5.80 -17.76
C GLU A 29 10.97 5.69 -17.92
N ALA A 30 10.22 5.86 -16.83
CA ALA A 30 8.77 5.85 -16.86
C ALA A 30 8.20 7.03 -17.67
N GLN A 31 7.28 6.72 -18.61
CA GLN A 31 6.51 7.70 -19.39
C GLN A 31 5.03 7.64 -19.03
N PRO A 32 4.63 8.25 -17.91
CA PRO A 32 3.29 8.10 -17.35
C PRO A 32 2.20 8.80 -18.16
N GLU A 33 2.55 9.64 -19.14
CA GLU A 33 1.60 10.36 -20.00
C GLU A 33 0.93 9.45 -21.04
N GLN A 34 1.44 8.24 -21.22
CA GLN A 34 0.93 7.29 -22.19
C GLN A 34 0.66 5.94 -21.53
N PRO A 35 -0.43 5.25 -21.95
CA PRO A 35 -0.67 3.89 -21.46
C PRO A 35 0.26 2.89 -22.15
N SER A 36 0.88 2.00 -21.39
CA SER A 36 1.71 0.94 -21.95
C SER A 36 0.92 0.02 -22.89
N PRO A 37 1.59 -0.70 -23.80
CA PRO A 37 0.94 -1.70 -24.64
C PRO A 37 0.19 -2.77 -23.82
N VAL A 38 0.73 -3.17 -22.66
CA VAL A 38 0.13 -4.16 -21.77
C VAL A 38 -1.13 -3.60 -21.11
N LEU A 39 -1.10 -2.34 -20.65
CA LEU A 39 -2.28 -1.68 -20.10
C LEU A 39 -3.41 -1.56 -21.12
N ARG A 40 -3.09 -1.21 -22.37
CA ARG A 40 -4.08 -1.21 -23.47
C ARG A 40 -4.66 -2.60 -23.70
N GLN A 41 -3.85 -3.64 -23.63
CA GLN A 41 -4.31 -5.02 -23.79
C GLN A 41 -5.19 -5.46 -22.62
N LEU A 42 -4.82 -5.10 -21.37
CA LEU A 42 -5.64 -5.35 -20.19
C LEU A 42 -7.02 -4.71 -20.34
N ALA A 43 -7.10 -3.44 -20.72
CA ALA A 43 -8.37 -2.75 -20.93
C ALA A 43 -9.23 -3.43 -22.02
N LYS A 44 -8.63 -3.87 -23.13
CA LYS A 44 -9.32 -4.64 -24.18
C LYS A 44 -9.83 -5.98 -23.65
N CYS A 45 -9.06 -6.67 -22.83
CA CYS A 45 -9.51 -7.95 -22.23
C CYS A 45 -10.69 -7.72 -21.29
N LEU A 46 -10.64 -6.70 -20.44
CA LEU A 46 -11.74 -6.34 -19.53
C LEU A 46 -13.01 -6.02 -20.32
N ARG A 47 -12.92 -5.24 -21.40
CA ARG A 47 -14.06 -4.93 -22.27
C ARG A 47 -14.66 -6.17 -22.97
N LYS A 48 -13.87 -7.21 -23.21
CA LYS A 48 -14.38 -8.48 -23.76
C LYS A 48 -15.03 -9.36 -22.70
N LEU A 49 -14.50 -9.32 -21.47
CA LEU A 49 -14.99 -10.14 -20.36
C LEU A 49 -16.25 -9.55 -19.74
N ILE A 50 -16.36 -8.23 -19.72
CA ILE A 50 -17.53 -7.49 -19.22
C ILE A 50 -18.39 -7.13 -20.44
N PRO A 51 -19.32 -8.00 -20.86
CA PRO A 51 -20.19 -7.70 -21.98
C PRO A 51 -21.04 -6.45 -21.69
N ASP A 52 -21.59 -5.84 -22.75
CA ASP A 52 -22.52 -4.73 -22.63
C ASP A 52 -23.72 -5.16 -21.76
N GLN A 53 -23.61 -4.82 -20.50
CA GLN A 53 -24.61 -5.11 -19.48
C GLN A 53 -25.48 -3.87 -19.31
N ASP A 54 -26.70 -4.09 -18.84
CA ASP A 54 -27.57 -3.01 -18.36
C ASP A 54 -26.72 -2.11 -17.41
N PRO A 55 -26.76 -0.78 -17.54
CA PRO A 55 -25.99 0.14 -16.69
C PRO A 55 -26.09 -0.14 -15.18
N GLY A 56 -27.22 -0.72 -14.73
CA GLY A 56 -27.42 -1.15 -13.35
C GLY A 56 -26.69 -2.45 -12.95
N LEU A 57 -26.12 -3.17 -13.91
CA LEU A 57 -25.44 -4.45 -13.70
C LEU A 57 -23.92 -4.41 -13.89
N LYS A 58 -23.34 -3.23 -14.15
CA LYS A 58 -21.88 -3.10 -14.29
C LYS A 58 -21.16 -3.57 -13.01
N PRO A 59 -20.07 -4.33 -13.14
CA PRO A 59 -19.33 -4.81 -11.98
C PRO A 59 -18.72 -3.67 -11.16
N ALA A 60 -18.47 -3.94 -9.88
CA ALA A 60 -17.59 -3.13 -9.06
C ALA A 60 -16.13 -3.55 -9.30
N LEU A 61 -15.22 -2.59 -9.37
CA LEU A 61 -13.79 -2.82 -9.37
C LEU A 61 -13.28 -2.85 -7.92
N ILE A 62 -12.52 -3.89 -7.60
CA ILE A 62 -11.78 -4.00 -6.35
C ILE A 62 -10.31 -3.88 -6.70
N ILE A 63 -9.67 -2.83 -6.21
CA ILE A 63 -8.23 -2.62 -6.29
C ILE A 63 -7.64 -3.14 -4.99
N ASN A 64 -6.92 -4.27 -5.05
CA ASN A 64 -6.52 -5.03 -3.88
C ASN A 64 -5.02 -4.91 -3.59
N GLY A 65 -4.58 -3.69 -3.31
CA GLY A 65 -3.23 -3.37 -2.90
C GLY A 65 -2.26 -3.12 -4.05
N ASP A 66 -1.25 -2.31 -3.75
CA ASP A 66 -0.12 -1.97 -4.61
C ASP A 66 -0.56 -1.49 -6.00
N VAL A 67 -1.57 -0.62 -6.02
CA VAL A 67 -2.02 0.02 -7.26
C VAL A 67 -1.05 1.09 -7.69
N LEU A 68 -0.52 1.87 -6.75
CA LEU A 68 0.51 2.87 -6.98
C LEU A 68 1.85 2.40 -6.40
N GLU A 69 2.92 2.66 -7.14
CA GLU A 69 4.27 2.50 -6.62
C GLU A 69 4.72 3.79 -5.94
N LEU A 70 4.57 3.88 -4.62
CA LEU A 70 4.96 5.06 -3.86
C LEU A 70 6.30 4.89 -3.13
N ALA A 71 6.83 3.66 -3.08
CA ALA A 71 8.14 3.41 -2.50
C ALA A 71 9.29 3.82 -3.43
N LEU A 72 9.17 3.58 -4.74
CA LEU A 72 10.23 3.69 -5.74
C LEU A 72 9.93 4.71 -6.84
N ALA A 73 8.71 5.24 -6.93
CA ALA A 73 8.32 6.22 -7.93
C ALA A 73 7.83 7.52 -7.31
N GLN A 74 7.92 8.61 -8.07
CA GLN A 74 7.37 9.89 -7.65
C GLN A 74 5.83 9.87 -7.70
N ASP A 75 5.18 10.52 -6.75
CA ASP A 75 3.71 10.58 -6.65
C ASP A 75 3.02 11.01 -7.94
N ASN A 76 3.59 11.99 -8.64
CA ASN A 76 3.04 12.49 -9.90
C ASN A 76 3.14 11.43 -11.01
N THR A 77 4.26 10.71 -11.09
CA THR A 77 4.47 9.62 -12.07
C THR A 77 3.45 8.51 -11.83
N ALA A 78 3.30 8.05 -10.58
CA ALA A 78 2.33 7.04 -10.20
C ALA A 78 0.88 7.49 -10.48
N ALA A 79 0.53 8.73 -10.12
CA ALA A 79 -0.80 9.30 -10.36
C ALA A 79 -1.14 9.40 -11.85
N MET A 80 -0.18 9.83 -12.68
CA MET A 80 -0.39 9.98 -14.13
C MET A 80 -0.51 8.61 -14.82
N ALA A 81 0.30 7.63 -14.42
CA ALA A 81 0.17 6.26 -14.92
C ALA A 81 -1.17 5.63 -14.53
N PHE A 82 -1.64 5.82 -13.30
CA PHE A 82 -2.98 5.39 -12.89
C PHE A 82 -4.08 6.12 -13.67
N GLN A 83 -3.91 7.40 -13.99
CA GLN A 83 -4.85 8.14 -14.82
C GLN A 83 -5.07 7.45 -16.18
N GLN A 84 -4.02 6.89 -16.81
CA GLN A 84 -4.15 6.14 -18.06
C GLN A 84 -5.06 4.92 -17.91
N PHE A 85 -5.00 4.22 -16.76
CA PHE A 85 -5.92 3.11 -16.47
C PHE A 85 -7.38 3.60 -16.37
N ILE A 86 -7.62 4.70 -15.67
CA ILE A 86 -8.95 5.30 -15.55
C ILE A 86 -9.45 5.78 -16.92
N ASP A 87 -8.61 6.41 -17.73
CA ASP A 87 -8.98 6.87 -19.07
C ASP A 87 -9.45 5.68 -19.93
N LEU A 88 -8.69 4.59 -19.96
CA LEU A 88 -9.02 3.40 -20.75
C LEU A 88 -10.23 2.63 -20.22
N THR A 89 -10.50 2.64 -18.93
CA THR A 89 -11.56 1.81 -18.33
C THR A 89 -12.86 2.58 -18.08
N MET A 90 -12.77 3.89 -17.84
CA MET A 90 -13.91 4.70 -17.43
C MET A 90 -14.30 5.79 -18.43
N LEU A 91 -13.38 6.22 -19.32
CA LEU A 91 -13.60 7.35 -20.22
C LEU A 91 -13.57 6.98 -21.71
N ASP A 92 -12.84 5.94 -22.07
CA ASP A 92 -12.81 5.42 -23.45
C ASP A 92 -14.07 4.58 -23.72
N GLY A 93 -15.13 5.23 -24.23
CA GLY A 93 -16.46 4.65 -24.40
C GLY A 93 -17.27 4.63 -23.10
N GLU A 94 -18.09 3.57 -22.94
CA GLU A 94 -18.88 3.36 -21.74
C GLU A 94 -18.00 2.93 -20.56
N PRO A 95 -18.23 3.47 -19.36
CA PRO A 95 -17.51 3.06 -18.16
C PRO A 95 -17.67 1.55 -17.92
N LEU A 96 -16.58 0.85 -17.63
CA LEU A 96 -16.61 -0.59 -17.35
C LEU A 96 -17.17 -0.90 -15.95
N PHE A 97 -16.97 0.01 -15.00
CA PHE A 97 -17.28 -0.24 -13.59
C PHE A 97 -18.34 0.72 -13.08
N SER A 98 -19.20 0.22 -12.18
CA SER A 98 -20.21 1.03 -11.48
C SER A 98 -19.66 1.73 -10.24
N SER A 99 -18.66 1.15 -9.60
CA SER A 99 -18.00 1.66 -8.39
C SER A 99 -16.59 1.09 -8.27
N ILE A 100 -15.77 1.73 -7.46
CA ILE A 100 -14.39 1.31 -7.19
C ILE A 100 -14.20 1.27 -5.68
N LEU A 101 -13.69 0.14 -5.18
CA LEU A 101 -13.22 -0.03 -3.81
C LEU A 101 -11.70 -0.23 -3.83
N PHE A 102 -11.00 0.45 -2.96
CA PHE A 102 -9.56 0.36 -2.79
C PHE A 102 -9.24 -0.28 -1.44
N ASN A 103 -8.44 -1.34 -1.46
CA ASN A 103 -7.84 -1.98 -0.30
C ASN A 103 -6.32 -1.75 -0.41
N PRO A 104 -5.71 -0.85 0.36
CA PRO A 104 -4.29 -0.53 0.26
C PRO A 104 -3.35 -1.71 0.50
N GLY A 105 -2.25 -1.76 -0.25
CA GLY A 105 -1.12 -2.64 -0.01
C GLY A 105 -0.02 -1.95 0.80
N ASN A 106 1.20 -2.49 0.77
CA ASN A 106 2.34 -1.88 1.43
C ASN A 106 2.95 -0.73 0.61
N HIS A 107 3.03 -0.82 -0.72
CA HIS A 107 3.59 0.23 -1.56
C HIS A 107 2.70 1.47 -1.69
N ASP A 108 1.42 1.35 -1.39
CA ASP A 108 0.48 2.46 -1.38
C ASP A 108 -0.24 2.66 -0.03
N HIS A 109 0.35 2.14 1.06
CA HIS A 109 -0.15 2.28 2.44
C HIS A 109 -0.38 3.75 2.83
N HIS A 110 0.44 4.67 2.33
CA HIS A 110 0.29 6.10 2.59
C HIS A 110 -1.07 6.66 2.14
N LEU A 111 -1.70 6.04 1.15
CA LEU A 111 -3.06 6.45 0.75
C LEU A 111 -4.10 6.10 1.81
N TRP A 112 -3.88 5.01 2.58
CA TRP A 112 -4.67 4.72 3.78
C TRP A 112 -4.42 5.75 4.87
N GLU A 113 -3.15 6.09 5.16
CA GLU A 113 -2.81 7.10 6.15
C GLU A 113 -3.51 8.44 5.84
N THR A 114 -3.43 8.92 4.62
CA THR A 114 -4.09 10.14 4.18
C THR A 114 -5.62 10.06 4.31
N ALA A 115 -6.22 8.92 3.95
CA ALA A 115 -7.67 8.72 4.02
C ALA A 115 -8.16 8.72 5.47
N ARG A 116 -7.51 7.97 6.38
CA ARG A 116 -7.88 7.90 7.79
C ARG A 116 -7.69 9.23 8.52
N GLU A 117 -6.60 9.95 8.23
CA GLU A 117 -6.34 11.26 8.83
C GLU A 117 -7.38 12.30 8.40
N THR A 118 -7.72 12.32 7.12
CA THR A 118 -8.78 13.20 6.60
C THR A 118 -10.11 12.89 7.27
N GLN A 119 -10.47 11.62 7.40
CA GLN A 119 -11.70 11.21 8.07
C GLN A 119 -11.68 11.55 9.56
N PHE A 120 -10.55 11.35 10.23
CA PHE A 120 -10.41 11.72 11.64
C PHE A 120 -10.54 13.24 11.84
N ALA A 121 -9.97 14.05 10.98
CA ALA A 121 -10.14 15.51 11.01
C ALA A 121 -11.62 15.93 10.85
N GLU A 122 -12.35 15.29 9.93
CA GLU A 122 -13.80 15.55 9.78
C GLU A 122 -14.60 15.07 11.00
N TYR A 123 -14.22 13.94 11.61
CA TYR A 123 -14.81 13.49 12.88
C TYR A 123 -14.61 14.53 13.99
N VAL A 124 -13.38 15.00 14.21
CA VAL A 124 -13.07 16.00 15.23
C VAL A 124 -13.84 17.31 14.97
N LYS A 125 -13.90 17.76 13.72
CA LYS A 125 -14.64 18.95 13.31
C LYS A 125 -16.14 18.83 13.61
N GLY A 126 -16.71 17.63 13.52
CA GLY A 126 -18.12 17.35 13.80
C GLY A 126 -18.46 17.20 15.28
N LEU A 127 -17.46 17.11 16.18
CA LEU A 127 -17.68 16.95 17.61
C LEU A 127 -18.08 18.29 18.28
N ALA A 128 -19.03 18.22 19.23
CA ALA A 128 -19.28 19.32 20.14
C ALA A 128 -18.06 19.54 21.04
N TRP A 129 -17.79 20.81 21.37
CA TRP A 129 -16.58 21.21 22.14
C TRP A 129 -16.41 20.46 23.48
N GLU A 130 -17.51 20.11 24.13
CA GLU A 130 -17.50 19.43 25.44
C GLU A 130 -17.30 17.93 25.36
N LYS A 131 -17.25 17.36 24.15
CA LYS A 131 -17.05 15.92 23.97
C LYS A 131 -15.58 15.59 23.96
N SER A 132 -15.25 14.43 24.54
CA SER A 132 -13.90 13.87 24.42
C SER A 132 -13.63 13.40 22.98
N ILE A 133 -12.42 13.62 22.52
CA ILE A 133 -11.95 13.14 21.24
C ILE A 133 -11.42 11.71 21.42
N GLU A 134 -11.94 10.77 20.65
CA GLU A 134 -11.43 9.39 20.62
C GLU A 134 -10.08 9.32 19.87
N PRO A 135 -9.23 8.30 20.17
CA PRO A 135 -7.99 8.09 19.42
C PRO A 135 -8.25 7.87 17.92
N ALA A 136 -7.29 8.28 17.09
CA ALA A 136 -7.33 8.01 15.66
C ALA A 136 -7.35 6.50 15.38
N TRP A 137 -7.93 6.12 14.26
CA TRP A 137 -8.07 4.72 13.86
C TRP A 137 -6.85 4.22 13.07
N HIS A 138 -6.44 2.98 13.30
CA HIS A 138 -5.38 2.33 12.53
C HIS A 138 -5.93 1.46 11.39
N VAL A 139 -7.17 1.02 11.52
CA VAL A 139 -7.85 0.18 10.52
C VAL A 139 -9.24 0.73 10.23
N SER A 140 -9.80 0.44 9.06
CA SER A 140 -11.11 0.94 8.68
C SER A 140 -12.26 0.35 9.53
N ARG A 141 -12.06 -0.78 10.19
CA ARG A 141 -13.08 -1.48 10.98
C ARG A 141 -14.35 -1.76 10.16
N ILE A 142 -15.43 -2.11 10.86
CA ILE A 142 -16.78 -2.16 10.28
C ILE A 142 -17.44 -0.80 10.52
N PHE A 143 -17.09 0.20 9.75
CA PHE A 143 -17.72 1.50 9.82
C PHE A 143 -19.10 1.48 9.16
N LYS A 144 -20.02 2.26 9.70
CA LYS A 144 -21.30 2.55 9.05
C LYS A 144 -21.12 3.42 7.81
N GLN A 145 -20.04 4.22 7.76
CA GLN A 145 -19.69 5.10 6.67
C GLN A 145 -18.39 4.60 6.03
N HIS A 146 -18.33 4.62 4.71
CA HIS A 146 -17.12 4.30 3.98
C HIS A 146 -16.05 5.39 4.19
N VAL A 147 -14.79 4.97 4.29
CA VAL A 147 -13.66 5.89 4.27
C VAL A 147 -13.37 6.25 2.82
N GLU A 148 -13.46 7.53 2.47
CA GLU A 148 -13.13 7.99 1.12
C GLU A 148 -11.61 8.04 0.92
N SER A 149 -11.11 7.54 -0.22
CA SER A 149 -9.74 7.78 -0.63
C SER A 149 -9.59 9.23 -1.10
N TYR A 150 -9.01 10.05 -0.26
CA TYR A 150 -8.86 11.49 -0.55
C TYR A 150 -8.05 11.74 -1.82
N PHE A 151 -6.92 11.05 -1.98
CA PHE A 151 -6.03 11.20 -3.13
C PHE A 151 -6.71 10.82 -4.45
N PHE A 152 -7.24 9.61 -4.55
CA PHE A 152 -7.91 9.16 -5.77
C PHE A 152 -9.14 9.99 -6.11
N ASN A 153 -9.94 10.37 -5.11
CA ASN A 153 -11.10 11.22 -5.35
C ASN A 153 -10.71 12.61 -5.83
N SER A 154 -9.57 13.15 -5.35
CA SER A 154 -9.03 14.42 -5.86
C SER A 154 -8.57 14.29 -7.32
N LEU A 155 -7.95 13.15 -7.67
CA LEU A 155 -7.55 12.88 -9.05
C LEU A 155 -8.77 12.76 -9.99
N LEU A 156 -9.80 11.99 -9.60
CA LEU A 156 -11.02 11.82 -10.39
C LEU A 156 -11.80 13.12 -10.61
N LYS A 157 -11.85 13.99 -9.61
CA LYS A 157 -12.54 15.31 -9.71
C LYS A 157 -11.96 16.23 -10.78
N ARG A 158 -10.75 15.97 -11.27
CA ARG A 158 -10.16 16.73 -12.39
C ARG A 158 -10.90 16.51 -13.71
N HIS A 159 -11.68 15.43 -13.84
CA HIS A 159 -12.43 15.13 -15.06
C HIS A 159 -13.95 15.25 -14.83
N PRO A 160 -14.68 16.07 -15.64
CA PRO A 160 -16.10 16.33 -15.42
C PRO A 160 -17.02 15.08 -15.39
N ARG A 161 -16.71 14.06 -16.20
CA ARG A 161 -17.46 12.79 -16.24
C ARG A 161 -17.27 11.93 -15.01
N LEU A 162 -16.21 12.14 -14.22
CA LEU A 162 -15.83 11.33 -13.05
C LEU A 162 -16.07 12.04 -11.72
N LYS A 163 -16.52 13.29 -11.74
CA LYS A 163 -16.67 14.13 -10.53
C LYS A 163 -17.57 13.51 -9.45
N ASP A 164 -18.52 12.66 -9.85
CA ASP A 164 -19.48 12.00 -8.96
C ASP A 164 -19.08 10.57 -8.60
N LEU A 165 -18.07 10.00 -9.28
CA LEU A 165 -17.49 8.72 -8.90
C LEU A 165 -16.71 8.87 -7.60
N ARG A 166 -16.84 7.88 -6.72
CA ARG A 166 -16.11 7.85 -5.45
C ARG A 166 -15.35 6.53 -5.34
N ILE A 167 -14.07 6.63 -4.95
CA ILE A 167 -13.26 5.51 -4.53
C ILE A 167 -13.27 5.50 -3.01
N ASN A 168 -13.82 4.44 -2.46
CA ASN A 168 -13.83 4.18 -1.03
C ASN A 168 -12.67 3.27 -0.67
N THR A 169 -12.15 3.43 0.54
CA THR A 169 -11.02 2.66 1.06
C THR A 169 -11.49 1.76 2.21
N ALA A 170 -11.03 0.52 2.20
CA ALA A 170 -11.11 -0.39 3.33
C ALA A 170 -9.71 -0.92 3.63
N TYR A 171 -9.31 -1.00 4.90
CA TYR A 171 -7.97 -1.41 5.31
C TYR A 171 -8.00 -2.15 6.66
N PRO A 172 -7.19 -3.20 6.85
CA PRO A 172 -6.28 -3.85 5.88
C PRO A 172 -6.93 -4.93 5.03
N ASN A 173 -8.20 -5.16 5.20
CA ASN A 173 -8.99 -6.12 4.44
C ASN A 173 -10.44 -5.70 4.33
N PHE A 174 -11.15 -6.38 3.44
CA PHE A 174 -12.58 -6.17 3.28
C PHE A 174 -13.26 -7.46 2.83
N GLY A 175 -14.52 -7.64 3.22
CA GLY A 175 -15.28 -8.84 2.93
C GLY A 175 -16.59 -8.58 2.21
N LEU A 176 -16.92 -9.45 1.28
CA LEU A 176 -18.24 -9.55 0.66
C LEU A 176 -18.96 -10.78 1.20
N LEU A 177 -20.20 -10.59 1.63
CA LEU A 177 -21.06 -11.69 2.06
C LEU A 177 -22.22 -11.83 1.09
N ASP A 178 -22.64 -13.06 0.81
CA ASP A 178 -23.87 -13.30 0.06
C ASP A 178 -25.10 -12.86 0.88
N ALA A 179 -26.26 -12.77 0.21
CA ALA A 179 -27.51 -12.32 0.85
C ALA A 179 -27.89 -13.19 2.04
N ASP A 180 -27.61 -14.50 1.96
CA ASP A 180 -27.92 -15.49 3.01
C ASP A 180 -26.81 -15.62 4.05
N ARG A 181 -25.70 -14.88 3.88
CA ARG A 181 -24.51 -14.90 4.74
C ARG A 181 -23.86 -16.29 4.88
N GLN A 182 -24.07 -17.18 3.92
CA GLN A 182 -23.51 -18.53 3.94
C GLN A 182 -22.17 -18.64 3.25
N LYS A 183 -21.88 -17.70 2.34
CA LYS A 183 -20.60 -17.61 1.64
C LYS A 183 -20.05 -16.21 1.75
N GLY A 184 -18.73 -16.12 1.89
CA GLY A 184 -18.03 -14.86 1.91
C GLY A 184 -16.76 -14.93 1.08
N VAL A 185 -16.35 -13.79 0.56
CA VAL A 185 -15.04 -13.59 -0.07
C VAL A 185 -14.34 -12.49 0.72
N VAL A 186 -13.12 -12.76 1.17
CA VAL A 186 -12.29 -11.79 1.86
C VAL A 186 -11.18 -11.37 0.91
N PHE A 187 -10.99 -10.08 0.78
CA PHE A 187 -9.91 -9.45 0.03
C PHE A 187 -8.92 -8.88 1.02
N HIS A 188 -7.68 -9.24 0.91
CA HIS A 188 -6.58 -8.64 1.63
C HIS A 188 -5.33 -8.69 0.75
N HIS A 189 -4.46 -7.70 0.88
CA HIS A 189 -3.22 -7.67 0.12
C HIS A 189 -2.20 -8.67 0.69
N GLY A 190 -2.17 -8.84 2.01
CA GLY A 190 -1.42 -9.92 2.64
C GLY A 190 -0.12 -9.49 3.31
N HIS A 191 0.38 -8.27 3.08
CA HIS A 191 1.65 -7.80 3.63
C HIS A 191 1.75 -8.00 5.15
N PHE A 192 0.70 -7.71 5.92
CA PHE A 192 0.70 -7.84 7.38
C PHE A 192 0.75 -9.30 7.90
N THR A 193 0.76 -10.30 7.02
CA THR A 193 0.99 -11.70 7.38
C THR A 193 2.47 -12.09 7.33
N GLU A 194 3.33 -11.21 6.87
CA GLU A 194 4.77 -11.44 6.76
C GLU A 194 5.54 -10.81 7.93
N GLU A 195 6.59 -11.47 8.41
CA GLU A 195 7.35 -11.04 9.59
C GLU A 195 7.99 -9.67 9.43
N ILE A 196 8.39 -9.27 8.20
CA ILE A 196 8.99 -7.96 7.94
C ILE A 196 8.07 -6.81 8.32
N TYR A 197 6.76 -6.96 8.14
CA TYR A 197 5.78 -5.94 8.49
C TYR A 197 5.43 -5.91 9.98
N LEU A 198 5.91 -6.91 10.74
CA LEU A 198 5.81 -6.98 12.20
C LEU A 198 7.10 -6.52 12.90
N LEU A 199 8.05 -5.95 12.16
CA LEU A 199 9.39 -5.63 12.67
C LEU A 199 9.36 -4.82 13.96
N VAL A 200 8.51 -3.79 14.07
CA VAL A 200 8.44 -2.94 15.28
C VAL A 200 7.91 -3.73 16.47
N SER A 201 6.90 -4.58 16.27
CA SER A 201 6.39 -5.47 17.32
C SER A 201 7.45 -6.48 17.79
N ILE A 202 8.21 -7.06 16.86
CA ILE A 202 9.30 -7.99 17.17
C ILE A 202 10.40 -7.28 17.96
N LEU A 203 10.85 -6.10 17.50
CA LEU A 203 11.86 -5.31 18.19
C LEU A 203 11.40 -4.90 19.61
N LYS A 204 10.13 -4.57 19.78
CA LYS A 204 9.53 -4.30 21.09
C LYS A 204 9.71 -5.49 22.05
N THR A 205 9.44 -6.72 21.60
CA THR A 205 9.59 -7.90 22.47
C THR A 205 11.03 -8.18 22.87
N MET A 206 12.00 -7.82 22.00
CA MET A 206 13.42 -7.94 22.29
C MET A 206 13.90 -6.90 23.31
N LEU A 207 13.43 -5.65 23.15
CA LEU A 207 13.84 -4.54 24.01
C LEU A 207 13.14 -4.56 25.38
N PHE A 208 11.94 -5.08 25.45
CA PHE A 208 11.10 -5.11 26.65
C PHE A 208 10.65 -6.55 26.94
N PRO A 209 11.50 -7.36 27.62
CA PRO A 209 11.14 -8.74 27.97
C PRO A 209 9.83 -8.79 28.76
N GLY A 210 8.90 -9.63 28.32
CA GLY A 210 7.54 -9.73 28.87
C GLY A 210 6.46 -8.98 28.09
N SER A 211 6.84 -8.19 27.06
CA SER A 211 5.87 -7.70 26.08
C SER A 211 5.56 -8.78 25.03
N GLU A 212 4.38 -8.73 24.46
CA GLU A 212 3.91 -9.70 23.46
C GLU A 212 3.67 -8.99 22.12
N VAL A 213 3.81 -9.74 21.01
CA VAL A 213 3.36 -9.28 19.70
C VAL A 213 1.82 -9.27 19.72
N PRO A 214 1.15 -8.20 19.26
CA PRO A 214 -0.29 -8.16 19.18
C PRO A 214 -0.86 -9.30 18.32
N MET A 215 -1.98 -9.87 18.74
CA MET A 215 -2.65 -10.96 18.03
C MET A 215 -3.85 -10.48 17.20
N ASP A 216 -4.22 -9.23 17.32
CA ASP A 216 -5.30 -8.62 16.56
C ASP A 216 -4.77 -7.57 15.58
N ILE A 217 -5.48 -7.41 14.48
CA ILE A 217 -5.08 -6.51 13.40
C ILE A 217 -4.95 -5.06 13.86
N TRP A 218 -5.78 -4.63 14.79
CA TRP A 218 -5.70 -3.27 15.32
C TRP A 218 -4.37 -3.01 16.04
N GLY A 219 -3.97 -3.94 16.90
CA GLY A 219 -2.70 -3.85 17.62
C GLY A 219 -1.49 -3.97 16.70
N ILE A 220 -1.55 -4.90 15.71
CA ILE A 220 -0.50 -5.08 14.70
C ILE A 220 -0.30 -3.78 13.92
N GLU A 221 -1.37 -3.22 13.37
CA GLU A 221 -1.30 -1.96 12.64
C GLU A 221 -0.87 -0.80 13.54
N GLY A 222 -1.41 -0.72 14.76
CA GLY A 222 -1.05 0.33 15.70
C GLY A 222 0.44 0.37 16.06
N GLU A 223 1.11 -0.78 16.08
CA GLU A 223 2.54 -0.86 16.36
C GLU A 223 3.43 -0.69 15.12
N ASN A 224 2.95 -1.10 13.95
CA ASN A 224 3.82 -1.21 12.75
C ASN A 224 3.48 -0.22 11.63
N PHE A 225 2.34 0.52 11.70
CA PHE A 225 1.92 1.39 10.61
C PHE A 225 2.99 2.38 10.15
N ALA A 226 3.71 2.98 11.10
CA ALA A 226 4.75 3.96 10.80
C ALA A 226 5.94 3.35 10.04
N TRP A 227 6.27 2.09 10.35
CA TRP A 227 7.28 1.32 9.64
C TRP A 227 6.83 1.01 8.21
N ILE A 228 5.59 0.53 8.05
CA ILE A 228 5.01 0.20 6.75
C ILE A 228 4.91 1.46 5.89
N ASP A 229 4.33 2.53 6.43
CA ASP A 229 4.15 3.79 5.72
C ASP A 229 5.48 4.40 5.29
N PHE A 230 6.43 4.55 6.22
CA PHE A 230 7.73 5.17 5.93
C PHE A 230 8.51 4.35 4.91
N PHE A 231 8.71 3.06 5.17
CA PHE A 231 9.66 2.27 4.40
C PHE A 231 9.11 1.84 3.04
N TRP A 232 7.83 1.49 2.97
CA TRP A 232 7.23 0.89 1.78
C TRP A 232 6.41 1.86 0.93
N SER A 233 6.02 3.02 1.46
CA SER A 233 5.12 3.94 0.76
C SER A 233 5.62 5.37 0.65
N THR A 234 6.70 5.79 1.34
CA THR A 234 7.09 7.20 1.37
C THR A 234 8.51 7.49 0.93
N LEU A 235 9.34 6.47 0.79
CA LEU A 235 10.77 6.64 0.46
C LEU A 235 10.97 7.26 -0.92
N GLY A 236 10.29 6.77 -1.94
CA GLY A 236 10.40 7.24 -3.33
C GLY A 236 9.87 8.66 -3.55
N ARG A 237 9.06 9.17 -2.63
CA ARG A 237 8.47 10.53 -2.72
C ARG A 237 9.49 11.66 -2.63
N SER A 238 10.70 11.36 -2.17
CA SER A 238 11.78 12.34 -2.08
C SER A 238 12.44 12.67 -3.42
N GLY A 239 12.00 12.08 -4.52
CA GLY A 239 12.58 12.28 -5.85
C GLY A 239 14.06 11.95 -5.87
N ASP A 240 14.89 12.79 -6.51
CA ASP A 240 16.33 12.57 -6.62
C ASP A 240 17.06 12.41 -5.27
N ALA A 241 16.53 13.00 -4.22
CA ALA A 241 17.05 12.79 -2.85
C ALA A 241 16.75 11.36 -2.34
N GLY A 242 15.72 10.70 -2.85
CA GLY A 242 15.35 9.32 -2.53
C GLY A 242 16.24 8.26 -3.18
N VAL A 243 16.98 8.57 -4.24
CA VAL A 243 17.84 7.61 -4.97
C VAL A 243 18.85 6.89 -4.05
N ALA A 244 19.33 7.57 -2.99
CA ALA A 244 20.18 6.93 -1.99
C ALA A 244 19.44 5.86 -1.17
N VAL A 245 18.13 5.98 -1.07
CA VAL A 245 17.26 5.07 -0.32
C VAL A 245 16.88 3.86 -1.16
N ASP A 246 16.69 4.03 -2.46
CA ASP A 246 16.52 2.91 -3.40
C ASP A 246 17.69 1.92 -3.29
N ARG A 247 18.91 2.43 -3.13
CA ARG A 247 20.09 1.60 -2.88
C ARG A 247 20.05 0.85 -1.55
N VAL A 248 19.37 1.38 -0.54
CA VAL A 248 19.15 0.67 0.74
C VAL A 248 18.13 -0.44 0.50
N TYR A 249 17.06 -0.17 -0.23
CA TYR A 249 16.04 -1.16 -0.58
C TYR A 249 16.63 -2.34 -1.37
N GLU A 250 17.41 -2.07 -2.42
CA GLU A 250 18.12 -3.10 -3.17
C GLU A 250 19.02 -3.97 -2.28
N LYS A 251 19.71 -3.33 -1.32
CA LYS A 251 20.58 -4.05 -0.37
C LYS A 251 19.80 -4.90 0.63
N LEU A 252 18.59 -4.51 0.99
CA LEU A 252 17.74 -5.30 1.89
C LEU A 252 17.24 -6.59 1.27
N GLN A 253 17.29 -6.72 -0.07
CA GLN A 253 16.94 -7.96 -0.77
C GLN A 253 18.05 -9.04 -0.67
N ASP A 254 19.27 -8.67 -0.24
CA ASP A 254 20.41 -9.58 -0.12
C ASP A 254 20.82 -9.72 1.36
N LYS A 255 20.77 -10.95 1.89
CA LYS A 255 21.06 -11.26 3.29
C LYS A 255 22.45 -10.78 3.75
N GLU A 256 23.47 -10.93 2.92
CA GLU A 256 24.83 -10.52 3.27
C GLU A 256 24.96 -8.99 3.25
N GLN A 257 24.24 -8.31 2.36
CA GLN A 257 24.22 -6.87 2.33
C GLN A 257 23.44 -6.27 3.50
N VAL A 258 22.32 -6.88 3.91
CA VAL A 258 21.59 -6.49 5.13
C VAL A 258 22.48 -6.60 6.34
N LYS A 259 23.19 -7.73 6.48
CA LYS A 259 24.12 -7.97 7.59
C LYS A 259 25.21 -6.89 7.66
N LYS A 260 25.79 -6.55 6.51
CA LYS A 260 26.79 -5.48 6.39
C LYS A 260 26.20 -4.09 6.70
N LEU A 261 24.97 -3.82 6.26
CA LEU A 261 24.29 -2.55 6.54
C LEU A 261 24.04 -2.38 8.04
N LEU A 262 23.53 -3.41 8.71
CA LEU A 262 23.29 -3.39 10.16
C LEU A 262 24.59 -3.29 10.97
N HIS A 263 25.64 -3.96 10.51
CA HIS A 263 26.95 -3.84 11.14
C HIS A 263 27.50 -2.41 11.03
N ASN A 264 27.48 -1.82 9.84
CA ASN A 264 27.90 -0.43 9.62
C ASN A 264 27.05 0.57 10.43
N LEU A 265 25.74 0.30 10.56
CA LEU A 265 24.85 1.13 11.39
C LEU A 265 25.23 1.04 12.87
N ALA A 266 25.50 -0.17 13.37
CA ALA A 266 25.91 -0.40 14.76
C ALA A 266 27.26 0.29 15.05
N GLU A 267 28.24 0.17 14.16
CA GLU A 267 29.54 0.86 14.26
C GLU A 267 29.36 2.39 14.24
N GLY A 268 28.63 2.94 13.28
CA GLY A 268 28.40 4.38 13.16
C GLY A 268 27.65 4.97 14.36
N LEU A 269 26.70 4.24 14.94
CA LEU A 269 26.01 4.64 16.17
C LEU A 269 26.94 4.59 17.37
N THR A 270 27.79 3.57 17.49
CA THR A 270 28.77 3.44 18.57
C THR A 270 29.84 4.56 18.50
N GLU A 271 30.32 4.87 17.30
CA GLU A 271 31.26 5.95 17.07
C GLU A 271 30.67 7.32 17.42
N LYS A 272 29.42 7.57 17.02
CA LYS A 272 28.77 8.87 17.21
C LYS A 272 28.28 9.12 18.63
N TYR A 273 27.77 8.09 19.31
CA TYR A 273 27.09 8.23 20.61
C TYR A 273 27.80 7.53 21.76
N GLY A 274 28.85 6.77 21.51
CA GLY A 274 29.63 6.02 22.51
C GLY A 274 28.93 4.72 22.95
N SER A 275 29.71 3.76 23.42
CA SER A 275 29.23 2.43 23.83
C SER A 275 28.30 2.44 25.05
N SER A 276 28.27 3.53 25.81
CA SER A 276 27.42 3.67 27.01
C SER A 276 25.98 4.11 26.70
N ALA A 277 25.72 4.58 25.48
CA ALA A 277 24.37 5.05 25.08
C ALA A 277 23.45 3.96 24.61
N TRP A 278 23.97 2.77 24.29
CA TRP A 278 23.19 1.64 23.77
C TRP A 278 23.32 0.43 24.69
N PRO A 279 22.24 -0.34 24.88
CA PRO A 279 22.34 -1.63 25.57
C PRO A 279 23.37 -2.51 24.83
N ALA A 280 24.39 -2.97 25.54
CA ALA A 280 25.50 -3.73 24.96
C ALA A 280 25.03 -4.96 24.16
N HIS A 281 23.88 -5.55 24.52
CA HIS A 281 23.29 -6.70 23.83
C HIS A 281 22.75 -6.39 22.43
N LEU A 282 22.50 -5.11 22.06
CA LEU A 282 22.13 -4.72 20.69
C LEU A 282 23.32 -4.77 19.74
N LEU A 283 24.54 -4.78 20.26
CA LEU A 283 25.79 -4.87 19.49
C LEU A 283 26.28 -6.31 19.35
N GLU A 284 25.62 -7.26 20.02
CA GLU A 284 25.99 -8.67 19.90
C GLU A 284 25.64 -9.20 18.50
N GLU A 285 26.53 -10.01 17.93
CA GLU A 285 26.33 -10.64 16.60
C GLU A 285 24.98 -11.36 16.51
N GLY A 286 24.48 -11.94 17.61
CA GLY A 286 23.18 -12.60 17.67
C GLY A 286 21.99 -11.68 17.40
N PHE A 287 22.01 -10.42 17.83
CA PHE A 287 20.93 -9.47 17.54
C PHE A 287 20.96 -9.05 16.07
N ILE A 288 22.15 -8.76 15.53
CA ILE A 288 22.32 -8.42 14.10
C ILE A 288 21.86 -9.60 13.24
N GLU A 289 22.22 -10.82 13.62
CA GLU A 289 21.81 -12.04 12.90
C GLU A 289 20.28 -12.28 12.98
N LEU A 290 19.68 -12.02 14.13
CA LEU A 290 18.24 -12.15 14.32
C LEU A 290 17.47 -11.07 13.54
N ALA A 291 17.92 -9.82 13.58
CA ALA A 291 17.37 -8.73 12.80
C ALA A 291 17.52 -8.98 11.28
N CYS A 292 18.69 -9.50 10.85
CA CYS A 292 18.90 -9.94 9.48
C CYS A 292 17.95 -11.06 9.08
N ASN A 293 17.74 -12.05 9.95
CA ASN A 293 16.84 -13.16 9.65
C ASN A 293 15.38 -12.69 9.59
N ALA A 294 14.95 -11.80 10.48
CA ALA A 294 13.63 -11.19 10.43
C ALA A 294 13.42 -10.36 9.15
N LEU A 295 14.40 -9.52 8.78
CA LEU A 295 14.33 -8.70 7.57
C LEU A 295 14.39 -9.54 6.28
N VAL A 296 15.24 -10.55 6.21
CA VAL A 296 15.48 -11.32 4.97
C VAL A 296 14.52 -12.50 4.81
N ASN A 297 14.13 -13.15 5.91
CA ASN A 297 13.15 -14.25 5.83
C ASN A 297 11.72 -13.72 5.71
N GLY A 298 11.45 -12.50 6.24
CA GLY A 298 10.17 -11.83 6.11
C GLY A 298 9.90 -11.25 4.72
N MET A 299 10.94 -11.01 3.90
CA MET A 299 10.72 -10.67 2.49
C MET A 299 10.33 -11.93 1.73
N GLY A 300 9.08 -12.01 1.32
CA GLY A 300 8.53 -13.14 0.57
C GLY A 300 9.34 -13.46 -0.69
N SER A 301 9.23 -14.68 -1.17
CA SER A 301 9.94 -15.14 -2.38
C SER A 301 9.58 -14.34 -3.64
N LEU A 302 8.45 -13.65 -3.64
CA LEU A 302 7.95 -12.79 -4.74
C LEU A 302 8.67 -11.44 -4.81
N GLU A 303 9.01 -10.82 -3.67
CA GLU A 303 9.76 -9.57 -3.63
C GLU A 303 11.25 -9.74 -3.97
N ARG A 304 11.77 -10.96 -3.91
CA ARG A 304 13.17 -11.29 -4.28
C ARG A 304 13.42 -11.47 -5.77
N HIS A 305 12.39 -11.42 -6.60
CA HIS A 305 12.47 -11.75 -8.04
C HIS A 305 11.81 -10.70 -8.96
N ASN A 306 11.40 -9.53 -8.44
CA ASN A 306 10.91 -8.42 -9.24
C ASN A 306 11.96 -7.34 -9.43
#